data_d3828a78101f2b70abc3e87254f50526
#
_entry.id   d3828a78101f2b70abc3e87254f50526
#
_cell.length_a   1.000
_cell.length_b   1.000
_cell.length_c   1.000
_cell.angle_alpha   90.00
_cell.angle_beta   90.00
_cell.angle_gamma   90.00
#
_symmetry.space_group_name_H-M   'P 1'
#
loop_
_entity.id
_entity.type
_entity.pdbx_description
1 polymer ?
#
loop_
_entity_poly.entity_id
_entity_poly.type
_entity_poly.pdbx_seq_one_letter_code
_entity_poly.pdbx_strand_id
1 'polypeptide(L)'
;MANTLSAQKRVRIAERRTAVNRTRKTRLRYQIRAMRRLLAAKDAKGAAAEASKTFSVIDRAAKWGIIKKNTAARYKSRLNRRVKALAAPAA
;
A
#
# COMPACT_ATOMS: atom_id res chain seq x y z
N MET A 1 -7.22 32.38 -16.68
CA MET A 1 -8.34 31.46 -16.49
C MET A 1 -8.37 30.39 -17.54
N ALA A 2 -8.67 29.18 -17.15
CA ALA A 2 -8.72 28.03 -18.07
C ALA A 2 -10.05 28.03 -18.84
N ASN A 3 -10.15 28.93 -19.81
CA ASN A 3 -11.39 29.10 -20.61
C ASN A 3 -11.37 28.35 -21.93
N THR A 4 -10.25 27.69 -22.28
CA THR A 4 -10.17 26.89 -23.50
C THR A 4 -10.67 25.48 -23.22
N LEU A 5 -11.24 24.85 -24.24
CA LEU A 5 -11.71 23.46 -24.14
C LEU A 5 -10.59 22.51 -23.71
N SER A 6 -9.38 22.70 -24.23
CA SER A 6 -8.22 21.89 -23.87
C SER A 6 -7.81 22.07 -22.42
N ALA A 7 -7.86 23.30 -21.90
CA ALA A 7 -7.55 23.58 -20.50
C ALA A 7 -8.59 22.97 -19.56
N GLN A 8 -9.87 23.06 -19.91
CA GLN A 8 -10.96 22.42 -19.15
C GLN A 8 -10.81 20.90 -19.15
N LYS A 9 -10.44 20.31 -20.27
CA LYS A 9 -10.18 18.88 -20.38
C LYS A 9 -9.04 18.45 -19.45
N ARG A 10 -7.95 19.24 -19.40
CA ARG A 10 -6.81 18.97 -18.50
C ARG A 10 -7.23 19.01 -17.04
N VAL A 11 -8.07 19.94 -16.65
CA VAL A 11 -8.59 20.05 -15.28
C VAL A 11 -9.39 18.79 -14.92
N ARG A 12 -10.27 18.34 -15.80
CA ARG A 12 -11.06 17.12 -15.58
C ARG A 12 -10.15 15.89 -15.43
N ILE A 13 -9.13 15.76 -16.27
CA ILE A 13 -8.17 14.66 -16.20
C ILE A 13 -7.41 14.71 -14.88
N ALA A 14 -6.95 15.89 -14.46
CA ALA A 14 -6.24 16.07 -13.20
C ALA A 14 -7.12 15.69 -12.00
N GLU A 15 -8.39 16.12 -12.00
CA GLU A 15 -9.34 15.77 -10.94
C GLU A 15 -9.55 14.26 -10.85
N ARG A 16 -9.71 13.61 -12.00
CA ARG A 16 -9.90 12.18 -12.10
C ARG A 16 -8.69 11.42 -11.57
N ARG A 17 -7.47 11.84 -11.96
CA ARG A 17 -6.22 11.24 -11.47
C ARG A 17 -6.07 11.42 -9.96
N THR A 18 -6.39 12.60 -9.45
CA THR A 18 -6.32 12.88 -8.01
C THR A 18 -7.25 11.96 -7.22
N ALA A 19 -8.49 11.78 -7.71
CA ALA A 19 -9.46 10.90 -7.08
C ALA A 19 -8.99 9.45 -7.07
N VAL A 20 -8.49 8.95 -8.20
CA VAL A 20 -7.96 7.58 -8.32
C VAL A 20 -6.76 7.39 -7.39
N ASN A 21 -5.82 8.32 -7.38
CA ASN A 21 -4.63 8.23 -6.54
C ASN A 21 -4.96 8.27 -5.07
N ARG A 22 -5.95 9.08 -4.67
CA ARG A 22 -6.44 9.12 -3.29
C ARG A 22 -7.01 7.77 -2.86
N THR A 23 -7.80 7.13 -3.70
CA THR A 23 -8.36 5.80 -3.46
C THR A 23 -7.24 4.77 -3.30
N ARG A 24 -6.23 4.82 -4.18
CA ARG A 24 -5.08 3.91 -4.12
C ARG A 24 -4.25 4.09 -2.85
N LYS A 25 -4.02 5.33 -2.42
CA LYS A 25 -3.31 5.63 -1.16
C LYS A 25 -4.09 5.11 0.04
N THR A 26 -5.41 5.31 0.07
CA THR A 26 -6.28 4.84 1.14
C THR A 26 -6.24 3.31 1.23
N ARG A 27 -6.30 2.63 0.09
CA ARG A 27 -6.21 1.17 0.02
C ARG A 27 -4.88 0.66 0.58
N LEU A 28 -3.77 1.31 0.20
CA LEU A 28 -2.44 0.97 0.70
C LEU A 28 -2.35 1.13 2.22
N ARG A 29 -2.80 2.28 2.73
CA ARG A 29 -2.77 2.57 4.17
C ARG A 29 -3.64 1.58 4.96
N TYR A 30 -4.81 1.28 4.44
CA TYR A 30 -5.73 0.32 5.05
C TYR A 30 -5.09 -1.05 5.15
N GLN A 31 -4.48 -1.52 4.07
CA GLN A 31 -3.85 -2.84 4.04
C GLN A 31 -2.65 -2.93 5.00
N ILE A 32 -1.81 -1.90 5.04
CA ILE A 32 -0.69 -1.85 5.98
C ILE A 32 -1.19 -1.82 7.41
N ARG A 33 -2.23 -1.06 7.69
CA ARG A 33 -2.83 -0.98 9.04
C ARG A 33 -3.42 -2.32 9.46
N ALA A 34 -4.12 -3.01 8.57
CA ALA A 34 -4.67 -4.34 8.83
C ALA A 34 -3.55 -5.33 9.16
N MET A 35 -2.47 -5.30 8.40
CA MET A 35 -1.30 -6.15 8.66
C MET A 35 -0.66 -5.86 10.01
N ARG A 36 -0.51 -4.59 10.36
CA ARG A 36 0.05 -4.19 11.65
C ARG A 36 -0.80 -4.63 12.82
N ARG A 37 -2.12 -4.63 12.66
CA ARG A 37 -3.04 -5.13 13.70
C ARG A 37 -2.81 -6.61 13.97
N LEU A 38 -2.67 -7.41 12.91
CA LEU A 38 -2.39 -8.84 13.04
C LEU A 38 -1.05 -9.08 13.72
N LEU A 39 -0.04 -8.30 13.37
CA LEU A 39 1.28 -8.39 14.00
C LEU A 39 1.24 -7.99 15.47
N ALA A 40 0.50 -6.94 15.81
CA ALA A 40 0.35 -6.48 17.20
C ALA A 40 -0.43 -7.51 18.05
N ALA A 41 -1.42 -8.17 17.45
CA ALA A 41 -2.19 -9.24 18.11
C ALA A 41 -1.42 -10.55 18.20
N LYS A 42 -0.23 -10.61 17.61
CA LYS A 42 0.63 -11.81 17.56
C LYS A 42 -0.08 -13.01 16.90
N ASP A 43 -0.93 -12.73 15.92
CA ASP A 43 -1.63 -13.72 15.13
C ASP A 43 -0.74 -14.17 13.96
N ALA A 44 0.08 -15.17 14.20
CA ALA A 44 1.05 -15.65 13.19
C ALA A 44 0.36 -16.21 11.95
N LYS A 45 -0.72 -16.96 12.10
CA LYS A 45 -1.47 -17.53 10.98
C LYS A 45 -2.15 -16.43 10.14
N GLY A 46 -2.82 -15.50 10.81
CA GLY A 46 -3.47 -14.39 10.15
C GLY A 46 -2.48 -13.48 9.43
N ALA A 47 -1.36 -13.18 10.07
CA ALA A 47 -0.29 -12.37 9.48
C ALA A 47 0.31 -13.06 8.25
N ALA A 48 0.58 -14.35 8.31
CA ALA A 48 1.11 -15.10 7.18
C ALA A 48 0.12 -15.14 6.02
N ALA A 49 -1.16 -15.33 6.30
CA ALA A 49 -2.21 -15.34 5.28
C ALA A 49 -2.38 -13.98 4.61
N GLU A 50 -2.30 -12.89 5.36
CA GLU A 50 -2.43 -11.53 4.84
C GLU A 50 -1.15 -11.02 4.17
N ALA A 51 0.01 -11.60 4.44
CA ALA A 51 1.30 -11.13 3.94
C ALA A 51 1.33 -11.05 2.41
N SER A 52 0.87 -12.08 1.72
CA SER A 52 0.85 -12.10 0.24
C SER A 52 -0.01 -10.97 -0.31
N LYS A 53 -1.19 -10.76 0.26
CA LYS A 53 -2.10 -9.69 -0.16
C LYS A 53 -1.49 -8.31 0.11
N THR A 54 -0.88 -8.14 1.27
CA THR A 54 -0.22 -6.88 1.64
C THR A 54 0.93 -6.56 0.69
N PHE A 55 1.76 -7.54 0.39
CA PHE A 55 2.90 -7.37 -0.55
C PHE A 55 2.41 -7.03 -1.95
N SER A 56 1.33 -7.67 -2.42
CA SER A 56 0.72 -7.36 -3.72
C SER A 56 0.24 -5.91 -3.78
N VAL A 57 -0.41 -5.42 -2.73
CA VAL A 57 -0.90 -4.04 -2.66
C VAL A 57 0.27 -3.05 -2.67
N ILE A 58 1.33 -3.35 -1.91
CA ILE A 58 2.54 -2.51 -1.88
C ILE A 58 3.20 -2.46 -3.26
N ASP A 59 3.34 -3.59 -3.94
CA ASP A 59 3.95 -3.66 -5.27
C ASP A 59 3.13 -2.88 -6.29
N ARG A 60 1.81 -2.98 -6.25
CA ARG A 60 0.91 -2.21 -7.12
C ARG A 60 1.04 -0.71 -6.86
N ALA A 61 1.13 -0.30 -5.60
CA ALA A 61 1.30 1.09 -5.23
C ALA A 61 2.61 1.65 -5.79
N ALA A 62 3.68 0.88 -5.75
CA ALA A 62 4.96 1.26 -6.35
C ALA A 62 4.84 1.37 -7.88
N LYS A 63 4.17 0.42 -8.51
CA LYS A 63 3.93 0.43 -9.96
C LYS A 63 3.12 1.64 -10.40
N TRP A 64 2.15 2.06 -9.61
CA TRP A 64 1.32 3.22 -9.89
C TRP A 64 1.99 4.56 -9.55
N GLY A 65 3.17 4.53 -8.94
CA GLY A 65 3.88 5.74 -8.55
C GLY A 65 3.35 6.38 -7.25
N ILE A 66 2.48 5.69 -6.51
CA ILE A 66 1.95 6.18 -5.23
C ILE A 66 3.06 6.26 -4.19
N ILE A 67 3.95 5.28 -4.19
CA ILE A 67 5.15 5.26 -3.36
C ILE A 67 6.36 4.97 -4.23
N LYS A 68 7.53 5.36 -3.75
CA LYS A 68 8.78 5.08 -4.44
C LYS A 68 9.13 3.60 -4.31
N LYS A 69 9.83 3.07 -5.31
CA LYS A 69 10.27 1.68 -5.34
C LYS A 69 11.06 1.29 -4.08
N ASN A 70 11.94 2.18 -3.63
CA ASN A 70 12.72 1.95 -2.41
C ASN A 70 11.85 1.91 -1.15
N THR A 71 10.82 2.75 -1.09
CA THR A 71 9.85 2.75 0.00
C THR A 71 9.08 1.45 0.05
N ALA A 72 8.65 0.95 -1.12
CA ALA A 72 7.96 -0.34 -1.23
C ALA A 72 8.85 -1.48 -0.72
N ALA A 73 10.10 -1.52 -1.16
CA ALA A 73 11.07 -2.53 -0.71
C ALA A 73 11.26 -2.49 0.80
N ARG A 74 11.33 -1.30 1.38
CA ARG A 74 11.48 -1.11 2.82
C ARG A 74 10.27 -1.63 3.60
N TYR A 75 9.06 -1.31 3.16
CA TYR A 75 7.83 -1.81 3.78
C TYR A 75 7.76 -3.33 3.74
N LYS A 76 8.02 -3.92 2.58
CA LYS A 76 8.01 -5.37 2.40
C LYS A 76 9.04 -6.05 3.31
N SER A 77 10.25 -5.52 3.34
CA SER A 77 11.33 -6.05 4.17
C SER A 77 10.98 -6.03 5.67
N ARG A 78 10.49 -4.89 6.15
CA ARG A 78 10.12 -4.72 7.57
C ARG A 78 8.96 -5.63 7.96
N LEU A 79 7.90 -5.69 7.14
CA LEU A 79 6.74 -6.53 7.40
C LEU A 79 7.11 -8.01 7.37
N ASN A 80 7.90 -8.42 6.38
CA ASN A 80 8.34 -9.80 6.25
C ASN A 80 9.18 -10.23 7.46
N ARG A 81 10.05 -9.37 7.94
CA ARG A 81 10.86 -9.63 9.14
C ARG A 81 9.99 -9.87 10.36
N ARG A 82 8.95 -9.06 10.54
CA ARG A 82 8.01 -9.19 11.66
C ARG A 82 7.18 -10.46 11.55
N VAL A 83 6.72 -10.80 10.34
CA VAL A 83 5.98 -12.04 10.09
C VAL A 83 6.84 -13.26 10.42
N LYS A 84 8.07 -13.26 9.98
CA LYS A 84 9.01 -14.36 10.27
C LYS A 84 9.30 -14.47 11.77
N ALA A 85 9.45 -13.34 12.45
CA ALA A 85 9.67 -13.33 13.88
C ALA A 85 8.50 -13.95 14.67
N LEU A 86 7.26 -13.70 14.24
CA LEU A 86 6.08 -14.31 14.85
C LEU A 86 5.97 -15.81 14.57
N ALA A 87 6.35 -16.22 13.36
CA ALA A 87 6.29 -17.63 12.95
C ALA A 87 7.44 -18.45 13.53
N ALA A 88 8.55 -17.80 13.91
CA ALA A 88 9.71 -18.48 14.46
C ALA A 88 9.36 -19.07 15.84
N PRO A 89 9.72 -20.33 16.12
CA PRO A 89 9.54 -20.89 17.45
C PRO A 89 10.34 -20.07 18.46
N ALA A 90 9.73 -19.84 19.62
CA ALA A 90 10.42 -19.17 20.71
C ALA A 90 11.63 -20.02 21.11
N ALA A 91 12.81 -19.49 20.87
CA ALA A 91 14.04 -20.18 21.21
C ALA A 91 14.33 -20.01 22.69
#